data_74ccabdab5edcf3c9b68826d4184f255
#
_entry.id   74ccabdab5edcf3c9b68826d4184f255
#
_cell.length_a   1.000
_cell.length_b   1.000
_cell.length_c   1.000
_cell.angle_alpha   90.00
_cell.angle_beta   90.00
_cell.angle_gamma   90.00
#
_symmetry.space_group_name_H-M   'P 1'
#
loop_
_entity.id
_entity.type
_entity.pdbx_description
1 polymer ?
#
loop_
_entity_poly.entity_id
_entity_poly.type
_entity_poly.pdbx_seq_one_letter_code
_entity_poly.pdbx_strand_id
1 'polypeptide(L)'
;MQTLAELGEAVSSRRKALGLNQRDVALRSGITRESLVRLERGRVSEFGSRKLLAVLAVLGLEMTFAEAGASGNLDELRLERGSA
;
A
#
# COMPACT_ATOMS: atom_id res chain seq x y z
N MET A 1 2.59 7.18 -10.49
CA MET A 1 2.80 5.73 -10.38
C MET A 1 3.36 5.41 -9.01
N GLN A 2 2.79 4.43 -8.36
CA GLN A 2 3.23 4.07 -7.02
C GLN A 2 4.39 3.07 -7.05
N THR A 3 5.27 3.20 -6.09
CA THR A 3 6.40 2.29 -5.90
C THR A 3 6.29 1.63 -4.53
N LEU A 4 7.08 0.58 -4.31
CA LEU A 4 7.14 -0.04 -2.98
C LEU A 4 7.66 0.94 -1.93
N ALA A 5 8.55 1.86 -2.33
CA ALA A 5 9.04 2.89 -1.42
C ALA A 5 7.92 3.83 -0.98
N GLU A 6 7.09 4.28 -1.92
CA GLU A 6 5.95 5.13 -1.60
C GLU A 6 4.91 4.40 -0.76
N LEU A 7 4.70 3.12 -1.06
CA LEU A 7 3.78 2.29 -0.32
C LEU A 7 4.26 2.09 1.12
N GLY A 8 5.55 1.83 1.31
CA GLY A 8 6.14 1.71 2.62
C GLY A 8 6.04 2.99 3.43
N GLU A 9 6.21 4.13 2.77
CA GLU A 9 6.04 5.43 3.41
C GLU A 9 4.59 5.66 3.87
N ALA A 10 3.63 5.28 3.04
CA ALA A 10 2.22 5.37 3.40
C ALA A 10 1.88 4.46 4.59
N VAL A 11 2.43 3.27 4.61
CA VAL A 11 2.28 2.33 5.73
C VAL A 11 2.83 2.95 7.02
N SER A 12 4.03 3.51 6.96
CA SER A 12 4.67 4.15 8.10
C SER A 12 3.83 5.31 8.62
N SER A 13 3.37 6.18 7.74
CA SER A 13 2.57 7.34 8.11
C SER A 13 1.26 6.93 8.76
N ARG A 14 0.58 5.96 8.19
CA ARG A 14 -0.68 5.47 8.73
C ARG A 14 -0.49 4.84 10.10
N ARG A 15 0.55 4.02 10.24
CA ARG A 15 0.87 3.39 11.51
C ARG A 15 1.09 4.43 12.61
N LYS A 16 1.88 5.44 12.30
CA LYS A 16 2.18 6.52 13.26
C LYS A 16 0.93 7.32 13.60
N ALA A 17 0.10 7.60 12.61
CA ALA A 17 -1.15 8.32 12.83
C ALA A 17 -2.09 7.56 13.77
N LEU A 18 -2.06 6.25 13.74
CA LEU A 18 -2.86 5.41 14.64
C LEU A 18 -2.20 5.18 15.99
N GLY A 19 -0.99 5.70 16.21
CA GLY A 19 -0.25 5.50 17.46
C GLY A 19 0.25 4.07 17.67
N LEU A 20 0.39 3.30 16.59
CA LEU A 20 0.84 1.92 16.68
C LEU A 20 2.35 1.82 16.50
N ASN A 21 2.98 0.87 17.18
CA ASN A 21 4.39 0.62 16.99
C ASN A 21 4.62 -0.51 15.97
N GLN A 22 5.83 -0.59 15.45
CA GLN A 22 6.17 -1.59 14.43
C GLN A 22 6.02 -3.02 14.93
N ARG A 23 6.38 -3.26 16.18
CA ARG A 23 6.30 -4.58 16.77
C ARG A 23 4.87 -5.13 16.76
N ASP A 24 3.93 -4.32 17.19
CA ASP A 24 2.54 -4.74 17.26
C ASP A 24 1.93 -4.94 15.88
N VAL A 25 2.21 -4.06 14.95
CA VAL A 25 1.72 -4.19 13.57
C VAL A 25 2.29 -5.45 12.93
N ALA A 26 3.58 -5.68 13.08
CA ALA A 26 4.21 -6.89 12.54
C ALA A 26 3.60 -8.16 13.13
N LEU A 27 3.42 -8.18 14.44
CA LEU A 27 2.83 -9.33 15.13
C LEU A 27 1.43 -9.64 14.61
N ARG A 28 0.58 -8.62 14.54
CA ARG A 28 -0.80 -8.78 14.07
C ARG A 28 -0.89 -9.14 12.60
N SER A 29 0.08 -8.71 11.82
CA SER A 29 0.13 -9.01 10.39
C SER A 29 0.75 -10.37 10.09
N GLY A 30 1.34 -11.02 11.07
CA GLY A 30 2.02 -12.29 10.86
C GLY A 30 3.33 -12.18 10.09
N ILE A 31 4.01 -11.03 10.18
CA ILE A 31 5.31 -10.82 9.55
C ILE A 31 6.34 -10.48 10.63
N THR A 32 7.61 -10.53 10.26
CA THR A 32 8.65 -10.11 11.18
C THR A 32 8.73 -8.60 11.26
N ARG A 33 9.17 -8.09 12.40
CA ARG A 33 9.40 -6.66 12.55
C ARG A 33 10.42 -6.16 11.53
N GLU A 34 11.44 -6.97 11.23
CA GLU A 34 12.43 -6.63 10.20
C GLU A 34 11.81 -6.43 8.83
N SER A 35 10.88 -7.30 8.44
CA SER A 35 10.18 -7.15 7.17
C SER A 35 9.41 -5.84 7.12
N LEU A 36 8.71 -5.52 8.20
CA LEU A 36 7.95 -4.27 8.26
C LEU A 36 8.88 -3.05 8.22
N VAL A 37 9.98 -3.09 8.96
CA VAL A 37 10.97 -2.01 8.96
C VAL A 37 11.51 -1.76 7.56
N ARG A 38 11.88 -2.83 6.85
CA ARG A 38 12.39 -2.69 5.48
C ARG A 38 11.34 -2.15 4.52
N LEU A 39 10.10 -2.59 4.67
CA LEU A 39 9.01 -2.06 3.86
C LEU A 39 8.85 -0.57 4.10
N GLU A 40 8.76 -0.15 5.36
CA GLU A 40 8.57 1.26 5.71
C GLU A 40 9.72 2.15 5.25
N ARG A 41 10.92 1.61 5.16
CA ARG A 41 12.09 2.35 4.70
C ARG A 41 12.28 2.31 3.18
N GLY A 42 11.40 1.62 2.48
CA GLY A 42 11.51 1.49 1.04
C GLY A 42 12.69 0.65 0.58
N ARG A 43 13.14 -0.27 1.42
CA ARG A 43 14.33 -1.10 1.15
C ARG A 43 13.99 -2.52 0.73
N VAL A 44 12.84 -2.69 0.09
CA VAL A 44 12.44 -3.97 -0.47
C VAL A 44 12.29 -3.83 -1.97
N SER A 45 12.81 -4.81 -2.71
CA SER A 45 12.62 -4.86 -4.15
C SER A 45 11.30 -5.55 -4.49
N GLU A 46 10.83 -6.39 -3.60
CA GLU A 46 9.53 -7.03 -3.73
C GLU A 46 8.97 -7.32 -2.34
N PHE A 47 7.65 -7.37 -2.25
CA PHE A 47 6.98 -7.67 -1.01
C PHE A 47 5.74 -8.51 -1.33
N GLY A 48 5.58 -9.62 -0.64
CA GLY A 48 4.49 -10.55 -0.92
C GLY A 48 3.12 -9.90 -0.75
N SER A 49 2.24 -10.11 -1.70
CA SER A 49 0.90 -9.50 -1.68
C SER A 49 0.09 -9.93 -0.46
N ARG A 50 0.22 -11.17 -0.05
CA ARG A 50 -0.45 -11.68 1.14
C ARG A 50 -0.03 -10.92 2.40
N LYS A 51 1.28 -10.69 2.55
CA LYS A 51 1.82 -9.94 3.67
C LYS A 51 1.38 -8.49 3.62
N LEU A 52 1.38 -7.91 2.43
CA LEU A 52 0.95 -6.54 2.24
C LEU A 52 -0.51 -6.35 2.64
N LEU A 53 -1.38 -7.22 2.16
CA LEU A 53 -2.80 -7.15 2.49
C LEU A 53 -3.04 -7.31 3.99
N ALA A 54 -2.26 -8.16 4.65
CA ALA A 54 -2.34 -8.34 6.10
C ALA A 54 -1.93 -7.07 6.85
N VAL A 55 -0.86 -6.41 6.42
CA VAL A 55 -0.43 -5.14 7.01
C VAL A 55 -1.49 -4.06 6.82
N LEU A 56 -2.02 -3.95 5.62
CA LEU A 56 -3.06 -2.96 5.34
C LEU A 56 -4.30 -3.20 6.21
N ALA A 57 -4.72 -4.44 6.35
CA ALA A 57 -5.86 -4.79 7.18
C ALA A 57 -5.66 -4.36 8.64
N VAL A 58 -4.49 -4.60 9.20
CA VAL A 58 -4.16 -4.18 10.58
C VAL A 58 -4.24 -2.67 10.73
N LEU A 59 -3.87 -1.94 9.68
CA LEU A 59 -3.89 -0.48 9.68
C LEU A 59 -5.26 0.11 9.30
N GLY A 60 -6.25 -0.72 9.07
CA GLY A 60 -7.57 -0.26 8.65
C GLY A 60 -7.59 0.31 7.24
N LEU A 61 -6.68 -0.16 6.39
CA LEU A 61 -6.60 0.26 5.00
C LEU A 61 -7.03 -0.87 4.09
N GLU A 62 -7.53 -0.52 2.93
CA GLU A 62 -7.79 -1.50 1.89
C GLU A 62 -7.21 -1.01 0.57
N MET A 63 -6.87 -1.97 -0.27
CA MET A 63 -6.30 -1.68 -1.58
C MET A 63 -7.44 -1.41 -2.56
N THR A 64 -7.31 -0.33 -3.31
CA THR A 64 -8.24 -0.04 -4.39
C THR A 64 -7.44 0.24 -5.66
N PHE A 65 -8.10 0.16 -6.79
CA PHE A 65 -7.46 0.40 -8.09
C PHE A 65 -8.07 1.61 -8.76
N ALA A 66 -7.22 2.45 -9.32
CA ALA A 66 -7.63 3.60 -10.09
C ALA A 66 -6.82 3.61 -11.38
N GLU A 67 -7.40 4.15 -12.43
CA GLU A 67 -6.66 4.27 -13.68
C GLU A 67 -5.56 5.31 -13.54
N ALA A 68 -4.36 4.97 -14.00
CA ALA A 68 -3.21 5.86 -13.92
C ALA A 68 -3.42 7.09 -14.81
N GLY A 69 -2.98 8.25 -14.34
CA GLY A 69 -3.14 9.50 -15.07
C GLY A 69 -4.58 9.91 -15.25
N ALA A 70 -5.43 9.56 -14.30
CA ALA A 70 -6.87 9.59 -14.47
C ALA A 70 -7.51 10.95 -14.40
N SER A 71 -6.91 11.93 -13.76
CA SER A 71 -7.65 13.15 -13.41
C SER A 71 -8.25 13.90 -14.58
N GLY A 72 -7.60 13.94 -15.73
CA GLY A 72 -8.15 14.63 -16.90
C GLY A 72 -8.60 13.70 -18.00
N ASN A 73 -8.15 12.47 -17.99
CA ASN A 73 -8.31 11.57 -19.12
C ASN A 73 -9.22 10.38 -18.86
N LEU A 74 -9.65 10.22 -17.64
CA LEU A 74 -10.44 9.05 -17.26
C LEU A 74 -11.73 8.93 -18.10
N ASP A 75 -12.42 10.03 -18.25
CA ASP A 75 -13.67 10.04 -19.00
C ASP A 75 -13.45 9.73 -20.47
N GLU A 76 -12.38 10.26 -21.06
CA GLU A 76 -12.01 9.96 -22.42
C GLU A 76 -11.74 8.49 -22.63
N LEU A 77 -10.98 7.89 -21.72
CA LEU A 77 -10.69 6.48 -21.79
C LEU A 77 -11.95 5.62 -21.69
N ARG A 78 -12.89 6.01 -20.85
CA ARG A 78 -14.16 5.33 -20.73
C ARG A 78 -14.99 5.43 -21.99
N LEU A 79 -15.02 6.60 -22.59
CA LEU A 79 -15.73 6.81 -23.85
C LEU A 79 -15.17 5.95 -24.95
N GLU A 80 -13.85 5.88 -25.07
CA GLU A 80 -13.19 5.04 -26.06
C GLU A 80 -13.56 3.57 -25.88
N ARG A 81 -13.55 3.10 -24.66
CA ARG A 81 -13.92 1.72 -24.37
C ARG A 81 -15.39 1.48 -24.59
N GLY A 82 -16.21 2.46 -24.26
CA GLY A 82 -17.65 2.36 -24.46
C GLY A 82 -18.04 2.31 -25.93
N SER A 83 -17.25 2.92 -26.78
CA SER A 83 -17.52 2.92 -28.23
C SER A 83 -17.00 1.68 -28.94
N ALA A 84 -16.16 0.93 -28.28
CA ALA A 84 -15.67 -0.32 -28.80
C ALA A 84 -16.70 -1.43 -28.56
#